data_4b50a829a870f19de09fde550aedea63
#
_entry.id   4b50a829a870f19de09fde550aedea63
#
_cell.length_a   1.000
_cell.length_b   1.000
_cell.length_c   1.000
_cell.angle_alpha   90.00
_cell.angle_beta   90.00
_cell.angle_gamma   90.00
#
_symmetry.space_group_name_H-M   'P 1'
#
loop_
_entity.id
_entity.type
_entity.pdbx_description
1 polymer ?
#
loop_
_entity_poly.entity_id
_entity_poly.type
_entity_poly.pdbx_seq_one_letter_code
_entity_poly.pdbx_strand_id
1 'polypeptide(L)'
;YGDGKQVTGTASGSPDTTAYSYFENLMDINLYLGSNLYLFTQLEYSDNPVYGSRRTTLDSVINTFYLEYSGDNYLLKLGDLYELYGRGLSFYTHQDQNIDYNNSVRGAYLHYWLRDNIEISTLYGYGDYLYRSNPSFRKTNRKISSAVFAGSVRYEHDLLGFINYSYTNQNIDLDPKLTKIFEDDNEIRDDLDDRMINDPNF
;
A
#
# COMPACT_ATOMS: atom_id res chain seq x y z
N TYR A 1 3.20 -23.56 2.01
CA TYR A 1 3.21 -24.48 0.85
C TYR A 1 1.78 -24.87 0.49
N GLY A 2 1.43 -24.79 -0.76
CA GLY A 2 0.12 -25.17 -1.25
C GLY A 2 0.19 -25.77 -2.65
N ASP A 3 -0.74 -26.68 -2.91
CA ASP A 3 -0.95 -27.31 -4.21
C ASP A 3 -2.36 -27.03 -4.70
N GLY A 4 -2.51 -26.81 -5.99
CA GLY A 4 -3.81 -26.58 -6.58
C GLY A 4 -3.92 -27.14 -8.00
N LYS A 5 -5.14 -27.17 -8.50
CA LYS A 5 -5.44 -27.54 -9.89
C LYS A 5 -6.28 -26.45 -10.52
N GLN A 6 -5.82 -25.94 -11.63
CA GLN A 6 -6.59 -25.03 -12.47
C GLN A 6 -7.26 -25.84 -13.60
N VAL A 7 -8.56 -25.69 -13.72
CA VAL A 7 -9.33 -26.29 -14.82
C VAL A 7 -9.63 -25.18 -15.81
N THR A 8 -9.07 -25.29 -17.02
CA THR A 8 -9.39 -24.40 -18.13
C THR A 8 -10.35 -25.13 -19.06
N GLY A 9 -11.57 -24.62 -19.20
CA GLY A 9 -12.54 -25.16 -20.17
C GLY A 9 -12.15 -24.77 -21.59
N THR A 10 -11.95 -25.75 -22.45
CA THR A 10 -11.90 -25.53 -23.92
C THR A 10 -13.26 -25.85 -24.52
N ALA A 11 -13.69 -25.05 -25.49
CA ALA A 11 -14.99 -25.20 -26.16
C ALA A 11 -15.19 -26.55 -26.89
N SER A 12 -14.23 -27.46 -26.87
CA SER A 12 -14.26 -28.76 -27.55
C SER A 12 -14.00 -29.97 -26.62
N GLY A 13 -14.46 -29.96 -25.41
CA GLY A 13 -14.85 -31.20 -24.74
C GLY A 13 -14.03 -31.76 -23.61
N SER A 14 -12.76 -31.61 -23.47
CA SER A 14 -12.03 -32.12 -22.28
C SER A 14 -11.48 -30.97 -21.46
N PRO A 15 -11.78 -30.90 -20.15
CA PRO A 15 -11.18 -29.89 -19.30
C PRO A 15 -9.66 -30.16 -19.20
N ASP A 16 -8.88 -29.20 -19.65
CA ASP A 16 -7.44 -29.23 -19.41
C ASP A 16 -7.17 -28.86 -17.94
N THR A 17 -6.54 -29.79 -17.22
CA THR A 17 -6.27 -29.62 -15.80
C THR A 17 -4.77 -29.45 -15.59
N THR A 18 -4.35 -28.26 -15.22
CA THR A 18 -2.96 -27.97 -14.89
C THR A 18 -2.77 -28.02 -13.37
N ALA A 19 -1.91 -28.90 -12.89
CA ALA A 19 -1.50 -28.88 -11.50
C ALA A 19 -0.48 -27.74 -11.27
N TYR A 20 -0.60 -27.03 -10.16
CA TYR A 20 0.36 -26.02 -9.76
C TYR A 20 0.70 -26.20 -8.28
N SER A 21 1.93 -25.86 -7.95
CA SER A 21 2.39 -25.75 -6.55
C SER A 21 2.87 -24.32 -6.30
N TYR A 22 2.76 -23.87 -5.08
CA TYR A 22 3.28 -22.59 -4.66
C TYR A 22 3.96 -22.70 -3.30
N PHE A 23 4.91 -21.84 -3.07
CA PHE A 23 5.59 -21.66 -1.80
C PHE A 23 5.58 -20.19 -1.44
N GLU A 24 5.16 -19.86 -0.25
CA GLU A 24 5.15 -18.52 0.30
C GLU A 24 5.83 -18.55 1.66
N ASN A 25 6.72 -17.62 1.89
CA ASN A 25 7.43 -17.44 3.16
C ASN A 25 7.41 -15.96 3.54
N LEU A 26 6.98 -15.70 4.75
CA LEU A 26 6.99 -14.39 5.38
C LEU A 26 7.82 -14.48 6.65
N MET A 27 8.81 -13.59 6.80
CA MET A 27 9.69 -13.55 7.95
C MET A 27 9.78 -12.12 8.50
N ASP A 28 9.39 -11.96 9.77
CA ASP A 28 9.50 -10.69 10.49
C ASP A 28 10.77 -10.68 11.35
N ILE A 29 11.57 -9.64 11.18
CA ILE A 29 12.79 -9.41 11.93
C ILE A 29 12.60 -8.13 12.75
N ASN A 30 12.72 -8.27 14.07
CA ASN A 30 12.59 -7.21 15.05
C ASN A 30 13.93 -7.03 15.76
N LEU A 31 14.57 -5.87 15.63
CA LEU A 31 15.85 -5.58 16.27
C LEU A 31 15.72 -4.37 17.19
N TYR A 32 16.10 -4.57 18.44
CA TYR A 32 16.18 -3.53 19.45
C TYR A 32 17.65 -3.19 19.70
N LEU A 33 18.05 -1.97 19.37
CA LEU A 33 19.40 -1.48 19.51
C LEU A 33 19.45 -0.43 20.64
N GLY A 34 19.82 -0.89 21.83
CA GLY A 34 19.72 -0.09 23.04
C GLY A 34 18.28 0.11 23.49
N SER A 35 18.03 1.22 24.19
CA SER A 35 16.70 1.57 24.73
C SER A 35 15.84 2.39 23.75
N ASN A 36 16.45 2.95 22.74
CA ASN A 36 15.85 4.04 21.97
C ASN A 36 15.66 3.75 20.48
N LEU A 37 16.33 2.72 19.96
CA LEU A 37 16.31 2.43 18.53
C LEU A 37 15.67 1.07 18.27
N TYR A 38 14.64 1.06 17.43
CA TYR A 38 13.94 -0.14 16.99
C TYR A 38 13.93 -0.20 15.46
N LEU A 39 14.30 -1.35 14.94
CA LEU A 39 14.26 -1.67 13.51
C LEU A 39 13.29 -2.82 13.27
N PHE A 40 12.40 -2.63 12.34
CA PHE A 40 11.53 -3.69 11.81
C PHE A 40 11.82 -3.91 10.34
N THR A 41 11.93 -5.16 9.93
CA THR A 41 11.91 -5.53 8.51
C THR A 41 11.15 -6.82 8.31
N GLN A 42 10.31 -6.84 7.31
CA GLN A 42 9.56 -8.00 6.86
C GLN A 42 10.11 -8.47 5.52
N LEU A 43 10.56 -9.71 5.49
CA LEU A 43 11.03 -10.37 4.28
C LEU A 43 9.92 -11.28 3.76
N GLU A 44 9.63 -11.16 2.49
CA GLU A 44 8.64 -11.98 1.81
C GLU A 44 9.29 -12.67 0.62
N TYR A 45 9.05 -13.96 0.51
CA TYR A 45 9.44 -14.74 -0.65
C TYR A 45 8.26 -15.60 -1.10
N SER A 46 7.88 -15.46 -2.37
CA SER A 46 6.81 -16.23 -2.99
C SER A 46 7.28 -16.80 -4.32
N ASP A 47 7.11 -18.10 -4.50
CA ASP A 47 7.33 -18.79 -5.77
C ASP A 47 5.99 -19.26 -6.31
N ASN A 48 5.69 -18.86 -7.57
CA ASN A 48 4.38 -19.01 -8.17
C ASN A 48 3.25 -18.40 -7.30
N PRO A 49 3.17 -17.07 -7.19
CA PRO A 49 2.23 -16.39 -6.31
C PRO A 49 0.79 -16.84 -6.55
N VAL A 50 0.04 -16.93 -5.48
CA VAL A 50 -1.37 -17.35 -5.49
C VAL A 50 -2.19 -16.44 -6.42
N TYR A 51 -3.09 -17.04 -7.18
CA TYR A 51 -3.98 -16.32 -8.07
C TYR A 51 -4.82 -15.30 -7.29
N GLY A 52 -4.77 -14.06 -7.71
CA GLY A 52 -5.48 -12.97 -7.05
C GLY A 52 -4.60 -12.09 -6.16
N SER A 53 -3.41 -12.53 -5.77
CA SER A 53 -2.45 -11.67 -5.09
C SER A 53 -2.09 -10.46 -5.95
N ARG A 54 -2.10 -9.27 -5.37
CA ARG A 54 -1.64 -8.04 -6.04
C ARG A 54 -0.14 -8.04 -6.28
N ARG A 55 0.59 -8.78 -5.47
CA ARG A 55 2.04 -8.94 -5.55
C ARG A 55 2.41 -10.20 -6.30
N THR A 56 2.42 -10.11 -7.60
CA THR A 56 2.70 -11.26 -8.47
C THR A 56 4.16 -11.40 -8.85
N THR A 57 5.03 -10.51 -8.42
CA THR A 57 6.47 -10.60 -8.54
C THR A 57 7.11 -9.88 -7.38
N LEU A 58 7.99 -10.57 -6.70
CA LEU A 58 8.91 -9.97 -5.76
C LEU A 58 9.98 -9.21 -6.55
N ASP A 59 9.73 -7.95 -6.80
CA ASP A 59 10.79 -7.03 -7.24
C ASP A 59 11.74 -6.73 -6.07
N SER A 60 11.30 -7.03 -4.84
CA SER A 60 12.08 -6.85 -3.61
C SER A 60 11.73 -7.93 -2.60
N VAL A 61 12.74 -8.57 -2.03
CA VAL A 61 12.60 -9.50 -0.89
C VAL A 61 12.13 -8.76 0.37
N ILE A 62 12.42 -7.47 0.48
CA ILE A 62 12.01 -6.63 1.61
C ILE A 62 10.61 -6.09 1.30
N ASN A 63 9.62 -6.61 2.03
CA ASN A 63 8.23 -6.18 1.91
C ASN A 63 7.98 -4.87 2.67
N THR A 64 8.41 -4.83 3.93
CA THR A 64 8.22 -3.69 4.82
C THR A 64 9.51 -3.44 5.59
N PHE A 65 9.87 -2.18 5.73
CA PHE A 65 11.03 -1.75 6.50
C PHE A 65 10.74 -0.42 7.17
N TYR A 66 10.97 -0.34 8.48
CA TYR A 66 11.02 0.95 9.15
C TYR A 66 11.98 0.95 10.34
N LEU A 67 12.53 2.11 10.60
CA LEU A 67 13.38 2.44 11.74
C LEU A 67 12.62 3.42 12.64
N GLU A 68 12.61 3.15 13.94
CA GLU A 68 12.00 4.02 14.94
C GLU A 68 13.04 4.42 15.98
N TYR A 69 13.14 5.70 16.26
CA TYR A 69 13.97 6.24 17.30
C TYR A 69 13.13 7.05 18.30
N SER A 70 13.17 6.65 19.55
CA SER A 70 12.45 7.28 20.66
C SER A 70 13.39 8.14 21.48
N GLY A 71 13.22 9.46 21.44
CA GLY A 71 13.86 10.40 22.35
C GLY A 71 12.97 10.71 23.56
N ASP A 72 13.41 11.62 24.44
CA ASP A 72 12.65 11.99 25.63
C ASP A 72 11.31 12.64 25.30
N ASN A 73 11.26 13.51 24.29
CA ASN A 73 10.09 14.28 23.92
C ASN A 73 9.70 14.08 22.43
N TYR A 74 10.29 13.12 21.73
CA TYR A 74 9.98 12.90 20.34
C TYR A 74 10.12 11.44 19.92
N LEU A 75 9.39 11.10 18.88
CA LEU A 75 9.45 9.84 18.18
C LEU A 75 9.70 10.12 16.70
N LEU A 76 10.77 9.56 16.15
CA LEU A 76 11.12 9.63 14.74
C LEU A 76 10.96 8.25 14.11
N LYS A 77 10.20 8.16 12.99
CA LYS A 77 10.14 6.95 12.19
C LYS A 77 10.63 7.24 10.77
N LEU A 78 11.38 6.32 10.19
CA LEU A 78 11.89 6.39 8.83
C LEU A 78 11.63 5.06 8.12
N GLY A 79 11.14 5.11 6.91
CA GLY A 79 10.84 3.92 6.12
C GLY A 79 9.38 3.82 5.73
N ASP A 80 8.79 2.62 5.80
CA ASP A 80 7.39 2.39 5.49
C ASP A 80 6.52 2.79 6.70
N LEU A 81 5.70 3.82 6.51
CA LEU A 81 4.92 4.46 7.55
C LEU A 81 3.45 4.07 7.47
N TYR A 82 2.88 3.73 8.61
CA TYR A 82 1.47 3.41 8.80
C TYR A 82 0.88 4.36 9.83
N GLU A 83 0.30 5.45 9.36
CA GLU A 83 -0.17 6.53 10.22
C GLU A 83 -1.61 6.91 9.92
N LEU A 84 -2.25 7.52 10.91
CA LEU A 84 -3.65 7.90 10.86
C LEU A 84 -3.83 9.34 11.32
N TYR A 85 -4.38 10.19 10.45
CA TYR A 85 -4.70 11.57 10.76
C TYR A 85 -6.19 11.84 10.64
N GLY A 86 -6.71 12.71 11.52
CA GLY A 86 -8.11 13.11 11.49
C GLY A 86 -9.08 11.93 11.67
N ARG A 87 -8.76 10.95 12.51
CA ARG A 87 -9.53 9.71 12.70
C ARG A 87 -9.70 8.90 11.39
N GLY A 88 -8.70 8.98 10.50
CA GLY A 88 -8.72 8.31 9.21
C GLY A 88 -9.47 9.04 8.10
N LEU A 89 -10.09 10.19 8.38
CA LEU A 89 -10.80 10.98 7.37
C LEU A 89 -9.84 11.83 6.52
N SER A 90 -8.74 12.31 7.13
CA SER A 90 -7.76 13.13 6.43
C SER A 90 -6.68 12.27 5.76
N PHE A 91 -6.21 11.24 6.47
CA PHE A 91 -5.17 10.35 5.97
C PHE A 91 -5.20 9.03 6.74
N TYR A 92 -5.08 7.92 6.03
CA TYR A 92 -5.02 6.59 6.63
C TYR A 92 -4.18 5.65 5.79
N THR A 93 -3.15 5.08 6.40
CA THR A 93 -2.33 4.03 5.81
C THR A 93 -2.29 2.81 6.72
N HIS A 94 -2.40 1.63 6.13
CA HIS A 94 -2.38 0.37 6.85
C HIS A 94 -1.91 -0.78 5.97
N GLN A 95 -1.55 -1.87 6.61
CA GLN A 95 -1.27 -3.15 5.98
C GLN A 95 -2.29 -4.17 6.47
N ASP A 96 -2.86 -4.93 5.54
CA ASP A 96 -3.69 -6.10 5.84
C ASP A 96 -3.17 -7.30 5.04
N GLN A 97 -2.53 -8.22 5.74
CA GLN A 97 -1.93 -9.42 5.14
C GLN A 97 -2.97 -10.42 4.64
N ASN A 98 -4.20 -10.41 5.21
CA ASN A 98 -5.24 -11.35 4.79
C ASN A 98 -5.74 -11.09 3.37
N ILE A 99 -5.66 -9.85 2.93
CA ILE A 99 -6.10 -9.41 1.59
C ILE A 99 -4.95 -8.92 0.74
N ASP A 100 -3.72 -9.12 1.19
CA ASP A 100 -2.49 -8.64 0.52
C ASP A 100 -2.57 -7.15 0.16
N TYR A 101 -3.00 -6.34 1.12
CA TYR A 101 -3.17 -4.91 0.96
C TYR A 101 -2.12 -4.14 1.76
N ASN A 102 -1.39 -3.25 1.09
CA ASN A 102 -0.44 -2.36 1.71
C ASN A 102 -0.46 -1.01 0.99
N ASN A 103 -0.82 0.05 1.72
CA ASN A 103 -0.80 1.43 1.24
C ASN A 103 0.16 2.31 2.06
N SER A 104 1.25 1.73 2.56
CA SER A 104 2.27 2.49 3.30
C SER A 104 2.79 3.68 2.51
N VAL A 105 3.22 4.68 3.24
CA VAL A 105 3.99 5.81 2.71
C VAL A 105 5.44 5.63 3.14
N ARG A 106 6.35 5.59 2.17
CA ARG A 106 7.79 5.52 2.45
C ARG A 106 8.34 6.93 2.63
N GLY A 107 8.81 7.22 3.84
CA GLY A 107 9.24 8.56 4.17
C GLY A 107 9.72 8.72 5.60
N ALA A 108 9.42 9.88 6.17
CA ALA A 108 9.76 10.26 7.53
C ALA A 108 8.51 10.73 8.29
N TYR A 109 8.41 10.31 9.53
CA TYR A 109 7.41 10.72 10.48
C TYR A 109 8.08 11.23 11.74
N LEU A 110 7.64 12.38 12.24
CA LEU A 110 8.06 12.95 13.50
C LEU A 110 6.83 13.21 14.36
N HIS A 111 6.84 12.68 15.57
CA HIS A 111 5.93 13.04 16.64
C HIS A 111 6.72 13.77 17.74
N TYR A 112 6.23 14.89 18.21
CA TYR A 112 6.87 15.73 19.18
C TYR A 112 5.89 16.16 20.28
N TRP A 113 6.23 15.85 21.52
CA TRP A 113 5.51 16.30 22.71
C TRP A 113 6.09 17.64 23.15
N LEU A 114 5.47 18.74 22.73
CA LEU A 114 5.91 20.10 23.07
C LEU A 114 5.68 20.38 24.55
N ARG A 115 4.59 19.87 25.10
CA ARG A 115 4.21 19.86 26.50
C ARG A 115 3.34 18.65 26.79
N ASP A 116 3.06 18.37 28.06
CA ASP A 116 2.22 17.24 28.47
C ASP A 116 0.82 17.26 27.82
N ASN A 117 0.35 18.45 27.41
CA ASN A 117 -0.95 18.66 26.81
C ASN A 117 -0.92 19.12 25.34
N ILE A 118 0.27 19.20 24.71
CA ILE A 118 0.40 19.64 23.32
C ILE A 118 1.29 18.65 22.56
N GLU A 119 0.70 18.02 21.56
CA GLU A 119 1.37 17.09 20.66
C GLU A 119 1.36 17.64 19.24
N ILE A 120 2.47 17.47 18.54
CA ILE A 120 2.63 17.83 17.14
C ILE A 120 3.11 16.61 16.41
N SER A 121 2.48 16.25 15.29
CA SER A 121 2.98 15.21 14.43
C SER A 121 3.06 15.69 12.97
N THR A 122 4.04 15.18 12.25
CA THR A 122 4.21 15.46 10.83
C THR A 122 4.75 14.24 10.10
N LEU A 123 4.30 14.07 8.87
CA LEU A 123 4.69 13.00 7.96
C LEU A 123 4.98 13.61 6.59
N TYR A 124 6.07 13.16 6.00
CA TYR A 124 6.36 13.41 4.59
C TYR A 124 6.91 12.15 3.93
N GLY A 125 6.39 11.82 2.76
CA GLY A 125 6.87 10.66 2.05
C GLY A 125 6.17 10.43 0.72
N TYR A 126 6.45 9.27 0.14
CA TYR A 126 5.91 8.84 -1.15
C TYR A 126 5.22 7.49 -0.99
N GLY A 127 4.05 7.37 -1.57
CA GLY A 127 3.28 6.14 -1.63
C GLY A 127 3.04 5.72 -3.07
N ASP A 128 3.14 4.42 -3.31
CA ASP A 128 2.86 3.82 -4.60
C ASP A 128 1.67 2.86 -4.48
N TYR A 129 0.68 3.05 -5.32
CA TYR A 129 -0.42 2.10 -5.45
C TYR A 129 -0.30 1.36 -6.78
N LEU A 130 -0.11 0.06 -6.68
CA LEU A 130 -0.01 -0.83 -7.84
C LEU A 130 -1.36 -1.51 -8.08
N TYR A 131 -1.85 -1.47 -9.31
CA TYR A 131 -3.11 -2.10 -9.68
C TYR A 131 -3.05 -2.74 -11.07
N ARG A 132 -4.04 -3.56 -11.37
CA ARG A 132 -4.21 -4.19 -12.68
C ARG A 132 -5.25 -3.42 -13.48
N SER A 133 -4.91 -3.05 -14.69
CA SER A 133 -5.87 -2.41 -15.63
C SER A 133 -6.92 -3.41 -16.15
N ASN A 134 -6.60 -4.71 -16.14
CA ASN A 134 -7.49 -5.78 -16.53
C ASN A 134 -7.44 -6.91 -15.49
N PRO A 135 -8.60 -7.42 -15.01
CA PRO A 135 -8.66 -8.55 -14.08
C PRO A 135 -7.95 -9.82 -14.56
N SER A 136 -7.86 -10.01 -15.88
CA SER A 136 -7.16 -11.16 -16.47
C SER A 136 -5.65 -11.12 -16.31
N PHE A 137 -5.07 -9.98 -16.00
CA PHE A 137 -3.63 -9.87 -15.77
C PHE A 137 -3.27 -10.42 -14.39
N ARG A 138 -2.30 -11.33 -14.36
CA ARG A 138 -1.75 -11.82 -13.10
C ARG A 138 -0.93 -10.75 -12.37
N LYS A 139 -0.21 -9.92 -13.14
CA LYS A 139 0.69 -8.88 -12.61
C LYS A 139 0.04 -7.52 -12.63
N THR A 140 0.34 -6.70 -11.65
CA THR A 140 0.04 -5.27 -11.69
C THR A 140 0.82 -4.64 -12.82
N ASN A 141 0.14 -3.88 -13.67
CA ASN A 141 0.72 -3.23 -14.84
C ASN A 141 0.55 -1.71 -14.83
N ARG A 142 -0.03 -1.19 -13.77
CA ARG A 142 -0.27 0.23 -13.56
C ARG A 142 0.19 0.65 -12.17
N LYS A 143 0.64 1.89 -12.08
CA LYS A 143 1.13 2.49 -10.87
C LYS A 143 0.57 3.91 -10.73
N ILE A 144 0.11 4.24 -9.54
CA ILE A 144 -0.19 5.60 -9.12
C ILE A 144 0.81 5.95 -8.04
N SER A 145 1.60 6.99 -8.24
CA SER A 145 2.54 7.50 -7.26
C SER A 145 1.97 8.75 -6.62
N SER A 146 2.19 8.92 -5.33
CA SER A 146 1.76 10.11 -4.62
C SER A 146 2.83 10.60 -3.66
N ALA A 147 3.07 11.91 -3.67
CA ALA A 147 3.80 12.60 -2.61
C ALA A 147 2.81 13.08 -1.56
N VAL A 148 3.04 12.73 -0.31
CA VAL A 148 2.14 13.03 0.80
C VAL A 148 2.86 13.86 1.84
N PHE A 149 2.21 14.94 2.25
CA PHE A 149 2.53 15.66 3.47
C PHE A 149 1.30 15.66 4.37
N ALA A 150 1.47 15.21 5.60
CA ALA A 150 0.43 15.26 6.62
C ALA A 150 0.99 15.84 7.92
N GLY A 151 0.16 16.56 8.65
CA GLY A 151 0.53 17.11 9.94
C GLY A 151 -0.69 17.26 10.84
N SER A 152 -0.48 17.17 12.14
CA SER A 152 -1.52 17.45 13.13
C SER A 152 -0.96 18.13 14.36
N VAL A 153 -1.84 18.90 15.00
CA VAL A 153 -1.62 19.49 16.31
C VAL A 153 -2.78 19.07 17.20
N ARG A 154 -2.47 18.45 18.32
CA ARG A 154 -3.42 18.05 19.34
C ARG A 154 -3.18 18.88 20.60
N TYR A 155 -4.25 19.45 21.11
CA TYR A 155 -4.28 20.12 22.41
C TYR A 155 -5.29 19.42 23.33
N GLU A 156 -4.86 19.04 24.51
CA GLU A 156 -5.69 18.43 25.55
C GLU A 156 -5.96 19.39 26.68
N HIS A 157 -7.21 19.47 27.09
CA HIS A 157 -7.67 20.32 28.21
C HIS A 157 -8.39 19.44 29.24
N ASP A 158 -8.04 19.57 30.50
CA ASP A 158 -8.49 18.70 31.58
C ASP A 158 -10.02 18.58 31.70
N LEU A 159 -10.74 19.65 31.40
CA LEU A 159 -12.21 19.70 31.53
C LEU A 159 -12.98 19.50 30.23
N LEU A 160 -12.39 19.87 29.09
CA LEU A 160 -13.07 19.93 27.80
C LEU A 160 -12.71 18.77 26.87
N GLY A 161 -11.74 17.91 27.27
CA GLY A 161 -11.20 16.86 26.42
C GLY A 161 -10.13 17.41 25.47
N PHE A 162 -10.08 16.91 24.23
CA PHE A 162 -9.03 17.31 23.30
C PHE A 162 -9.58 17.92 22.02
N ILE A 163 -8.80 18.82 21.44
CA ILE A 163 -9.00 19.37 20.10
C ILE A 163 -7.83 18.91 19.26
N ASN A 164 -8.11 18.32 18.09
CA ASN A 164 -7.11 17.92 17.11
C ASN A 164 -7.38 18.60 15.78
N TYR A 165 -6.40 19.31 15.26
CA TYR A 165 -6.41 19.85 13.91
C TYR A 165 -5.44 19.07 13.05
N SER A 166 -5.90 18.57 11.91
CA SER A 166 -5.10 17.80 10.95
C SER A 166 -5.15 18.44 9.58
N TYR A 167 -4.03 18.48 8.91
CA TYR A 167 -3.88 18.93 7.55
C TYR A 167 -3.19 17.85 6.72
N THR A 168 -3.69 17.57 5.52
CA THR A 168 -3.08 16.63 4.59
C THR A 168 -3.04 17.25 3.21
N ASN A 169 -1.92 17.14 2.54
CA ASN A 169 -1.72 17.50 1.14
C ASN A 169 -1.17 16.28 0.41
N GLN A 170 -1.82 15.90 -0.67
CA GLN A 170 -1.40 14.77 -1.49
C GLN A 170 -1.29 15.23 -2.95
N ASN A 171 -0.11 15.07 -3.52
CA ASN A 171 0.13 15.30 -4.94
C ASN A 171 0.20 13.94 -5.63
N ILE A 172 -0.75 13.68 -6.52
CA ILE A 172 -0.89 12.38 -7.20
C ILE A 172 -0.29 12.51 -8.59
N ASP A 173 0.64 11.61 -8.91
CA ASP A 173 1.21 11.46 -10.24
C ASP A 173 0.61 10.21 -10.89
N LEU A 174 -0.14 10.44 -11.95
CA LEU A 174 -0.77 9.38 -12.73
C LEU A 174 0.19 8.87 -13.80
N ASP A 175 0.15 7.57 -14.08
CA ASP A 175 0.89 6.98 -15.21
C ASP A 175 0.58 7.80 -16.49
N PRO A 176 1.61 8.26 -17.22
CA PRO A 176 1.43 9.06 -18.44
C PRO A 176 0.50 8.43 -19.49
N LYS A 177 0.39 7.10 -19.49
CA LYS A 177 -0.56 6.40 -20.36
C LYS A 177 -2.01 6.59 -19.93
N LEU A 178 -2.26 6.76 -18.61
CA LEU A 178 -3.59 7.10 -18.11
C LEU A 178 -3.94 8.55 -18.40
N THR A 179 -2.98 9.45 -18.28
CA THR A 179 -3.18 10.88 -18.57
C THR A 179 -3.60 11.06 -20.04
N LYS A 180 -2.96 10.34 -20.96
CA LYS A 180 -3.34 10.37 -22.39
C LYS A 180 -4.76 9.85 -22.64
N ILE A 181 -5.19 8.82 -21.91
CA ILE A 181 -6.57 8.29 -22.03
C ILE A 181 -7.59 9.34 -21.59
N PHE A 182 -7.29 10.15 -20.59
CA PHE A 182 -8.18 11.22 -20.13
C PHE A 182 -8.12 12.49 -20.99
N GLU A 183 -7.03 12.70 -21.72
CA GLU A 183 -6.87 13.84 -22.63
C GLU A 183 -7.50 13.59 -24.01
N ASP A 184 -7.61 12.33 -24.41
CA ASP A 184 -8.18 11.94 -25.71
C ASP A 184 -9.50 11.18 -25.50
N ASP A 185 -10.61 11.96 -25.50
CA ASP A 185 -11.97 11.39 -25.35
C ASP A 185 -12.31 10.30 -26.38
N ASN A 186 -11.61 10.29 -27.52
CA ASN A 186 -11.80 9.28 -28.56
C ASN A 186 -11.11 7.95 -28.18
N GLU A 187 -9.91 7.97 -27.58
CA GLU A 187 -9.24 6.75 -27.14
C GLU A 187 -10.00 6.04 -25.99
N ILE A 188 -10.64 6.79 -25.09
CA ILE A 188 -11.49 6.20 -24.04
C ILE A 188 -12.69 5.48 -24.65
N ARG A 189 -13.26 6.05 -25.67
CA ARG A 189 -14.42 5.51 -26.36
C ARG A 189 -14.08 4.21 -27.09
N ASP A 190 -12.96 4.20 -27.79
CA ASP A 190 -12.48 3.01 -28.52
C ASP A 190 -12.11 1.88 -27.55
N ASP A 191 -11.47 2.17 -26.40
CA ASP A 191 -11.12 1.16 -25.37
C ASP A 191 -12.37 0.61 -24.65
N LEU A 192 -13.39 1.43 -24.45
CA LEU A 192 -14.68 0.99 -23.91
C LEU A 192 -15.47 0.16 -24.91
N ASP A 193 -15.50 0.56 -26.17
CA ASP A 193 -16.19 -0.14 -27.24
C ASP A 193 -15.54 -1.51 -27.52
N ASP A 194 -14.21 -1.59 -27.53
CA ASP A 194 -13.47 -2.85 -27.64
C ASP A 194 -13.73 -3.81 -26.48
N ARG A 195 -13.89 -3.31 -25.26
CA ARG A 195 -14.24 -4.13 -24.10
C ARG A 195 -15.69 -4.63 -24.16
N MET A 196 -16.61 -3.78 -24.54
CA MET A 196 -18.03 -4.14 -24.65
C MET A 196 -18.28 -5.13 -25.79
N ILE A 197 -17.49 -5.06 -26.88
CA ILE A 197 -17.66 -5.93 -28.06
C ILE A 197 -16.96 -7.29 -27.84
N ASN A 198 -15.82 -7.31 -27.13
CA ASN A 198 -14.98 -8.50 -27.02
C ASN A 198 -15.12 -9.26 -25.67
N ASP A 199 -15.86 -8.73 -24.70
CA ASP A 199 -16.19 -9.45 -23.46
C ASP A 199 -17.71 -9.63 -23.31
N PRO A 200 -18.23 -10.80 -23.68
CA PRO A 200 -19.66 -11.09 -23.57
C PRO A 200 -20.19 -11.20 -22.12
N ASN A 201 -19.34 -11.04 -21.12
CA ASN A 201 -19.70 -11.08 -19.70
C ASN A 201 -19.66 -9.69 -19.05
N PHE A 202 -19.59 -8.65 -19.84
CA PHE A 202 -19.65 -7.27 -19.33
C PHE A 202 -21.09 -6.83 -19.11
#